data_94da23ee8226bacd49b477d423dc0d6a
#
_entry.id   94da23ee8226bacd49b477d423dc0d6a
#
_cell.length_a   1.000
_cell.length_b   1.000
_cell.length_c   1.000
_cell.angle_alpha   90.00
_cell.angle_beta   90.00
_cell.angle_gamma   90.00
#
_symmetry.space_group_name_H-M   'P 1'
#
loop_
_entity.id
_entity.type
_entity.pdbx_description
1 polymer ?
#
loop_
_entity_poly.entity_id
_entity_poly.type
_entity_poly.pdbx_seq_one_letter_code
_entity_poly.pdbx_strand_id
1 'polypeptide(L)'
;MELFTSIDSQFADIGPLLLYLIVGTIVFFESAVLFGLFLPGSSILFSAGLVAATEDNVDISALLTLIFIAAFFGNQVGFVLGRIFGRSYLNKRKSPGLQKVILKCERFYEKSGWWSVVAARFIPWVRTLVPPIAGASKMPYYEFLAANVVGALAWGVGITLAGYYTASIPGVKTFTYAIAGFFILGSIVS
;
A
#
# COMPACT_ATOMS: atom_id res chain seq x y z
N MET A 1 -2.99 -12.18 -41.83
CA MET A 1 -2.20 -11.04 -41.32
C MET A 1 -3.05 -10.17 -40.38
N GLU A 2 -4.31 -9.85 -40.73
CA GLU A 2 -5.23 -9.09 -39.88
C GLU A 2 -5.58 -9.76 -38.53
N LEU A 3 -5.63 -11.11 -38.51
CA LEU A 3 -5.96 -11.84 -37.27
C LEU A 3 -4.84 -11.74 -36.22
N PHE A 4 -3.58 -11.72 -36.63
CA PHE A 4 -2.44 -11.53 -35.72
C PHE A 4 -2.36 -10.12 -35.18
N THR A 5 -2.64 -9.11 -36.01
CA THR A 5 -2.68 -7.70 -35.58
C THR A 5 -3.83 -7.41 -34.61
N SER A 6 -4.99 -8.07 -34.76
CA SER A 6 -6.12 -7.93 -33.82
C SER A 6 -5.86 -8.64 -32.50
N ILE A 7 -5.13 -9.75 -32.51
CA ILE A 7 -4.73 -10.46 -31.30
C ILE A 7 -3.69 -9.64 -30.54
N ASP A 8 -2.67 -9.12 -31.23
CA ASP A 8 -1.63 -8.28 -30.61
C ASP A 8 -2.21 -6.99 -29.99
N SER A 9 -3.20 -6.35 -30.64
CA SER A 9 -3.86 -5.17 -30.07
C SER A 9 -4.67 -5.50 -28.82
N GLN A 10 -5.37 -6.64 -28.79
CA GLN A 10 -6.10 -7.07 -27.59
C GLN A 10 -5.18 -7.42 -26.42
N PHE A 11 -4.02 -8.03 -26.68
CA PHE A 11 -3.03 -8.28 -25.64
C PHE A 11 -2.33 -7.00 -25.16
N ALA A 12 -2.12 -6.02 -26.04
CA ALA A 12 -1.59 -4.72 -25.69
C ALA A 12 -2.51 -3.95 -24.71
N ASP A 13 -3.83 -4.07 -24.84
CA ASP A 13 -4.82 -3.46 -23.96
C ASP A 13 -5.01 -4.22 -22.63
N ILE A 14 -4.86 -5.54 -22.64
CA ILE A 14 -5.03 -6.39 -21.45
C ILE A 14 -3.86 -6.20 -20.47
N GLY A 15 -2.64 -6.00 -20.97
CA GLY A 15 -1.45 -5.84 -20.14
C GLY A 15 -1.55 -4.70 -19.09
N PRO A 16 -1.88 -3.47 -19.51
CA PRO A 16 -2.08 -2.36 -18.58
C PRO A 16 -3.24 -2.56 -17.61
N LEU A 17 -4.36 -3.12 -18.10
CA LEU A 17 -5.51 -3.41 -17.25
C LEU A 17 -5.17 -4.42 -16.15
N LEU A 18 -4.46 -5.48 -16.49
CA LEU A 18 -3.99 -6.48 -15.53
C LEU A 18 -3.04 -5.85 -14.51
N LEU A 19 -2.12 -5.00 -14.94
CA LEU A 19 -1.23 -4.26 -14.03
C LEU A 19 -2.03 -3.45 -13.02
N TYR A 20 -2.98 -2.65 -13.48
CA TYR A 20 -3.83 -1.83 -12.60
C TYR A 20 -4.63 -2.69 -11.64
N LEU A 21 -5.26 -3.77 -12.10
CA LEU A 21 -6.05 -4.67 -11.26
C LEU A 21 -5.18 -5.35 -10.19
N ILE A 22 -4.03 -5.87 -10.58
CA ILE A 22 -3.12 -6.56 -9.66
C ILE A 22 -2.59 -5.57 -8.61
N VAL A 23 -2.03 -4.44 -9.05
CA VAL A 23 -1.46 -3.44 -8.13
C VAL A 23 -2.54 -2.88 -7.21
N GLY A 24 -3.70 -2.47 -7.74
CA GLY A 24 -4.80 -1.94 -6.96
C GLY A 24 -5.33 -2.93 -5.93
N THR A 25 -5.51 -4.19 -6.33
CA THR A 25 -5.97 -5.26 -5.44
C THR A 25 -4.98 -5.53 -4.32
N ILE A 26 -3.70 -5.69 -4.64
CA ILE A 26 -2.67 -5.97 -3.64
C ILE A 26 -2.56 -4.80 -2.66
N VAL A 27 -2.49 -3.56 -3.14
CA VAL A 27 -2.38 -2.36 -2.29
C VAL A 27 -3.61 -2.21 -1.39
N PHE A 28 -4.81 -2.49 -1.93
CA PHE A 28 -6.04 -2.46 -1.14
C PHE A 28 -6.03 -3.49 -0.01
N PHE A 29 -5.78 -4.76 -0.34
CA PHE A 29 -5.80 -5.83 0.67
C PHE A 29 -4.66 -5.72 1.68
N GLU A 30 -3.47 -5.28 1.25
CA GLU A 30 -2.36 -4.99 2.15
C GLU A 30 -2.70 -3.88 3.15
N SER A 31 -3.46 -2.87 2.70
CA SER A 31 -3.88 -1.76 3.55
C SER A 31 -5.11 -2.08 4.40
N ALA A 32 -5.99 -2.99 3.95
CA ALA A 32 -7.28 -3.27 4.58
C ALA A 32 -7.21 -4.31 5.70
N VAL A 33 -6.37 -5.33 5.56
CA VAL A 33 -6.43 -6.54 6.39
C VAL A 33 -5.04 -6.93 6.90
N LEU A 34 -5.01 -7.52 8.11
CA LEU A 34 -3.78 -8.05 8.74
C LEU A 34 -3.02 -9.09 7.88
N PHE A 35 -3.67 -9.69 6.88
CA PHE A 35 -3.03 -10.56 5.90
C PHE A 35 -2.04 -9.83 4.98
N GLY A 36 -2.13 -8.51 4.86
CA GLY A 36 -1.17 -7.67 4.15
C GLY A 36 0.25 -7.68 4.75
N LEU A 37 0.41 -8.27 5.93
CA LEU A 37 1.72 -8.47 6.57
C LEU A 37 2.69 -9.30 5.72
N PHE A 38 2.16 -10.19 4.86
CA PHE A 38 2.92 -11.06 3.98
C PHE A 38 3.03 -10.55 2.54
N LEU A 39 2.38 -9.44 2.20
CA LEU A 39 2.38 -8.91 0.85
C LEU A 39 3.48 -7.84 0.67
N PRO A 40 4.28 -7.96 -0.40
CA PRO A 40 5.42 -7.07 -0.66
C PRO A 40 5.01 -5.74 -1.32
N GLY A 41 4.08 -4.99 -0.75
CA GLY A 41 3.48 -3.82 -1.39
C GLY A 41 4.45 -2.73 -1.79
N SER A 42 5.45 -2.42 -0.96
CA SER A 42 6.44 -1.38 -1.33
C SER A 42 7.25 -1.78 -2.59
N SER A 43 7.60 -3.07 -2.72
CA SER A 43 8.28 -3.58 -3.89
C SER A 43 7.40 -3.56 -5.13
N ILE A 44 6.12 -3.91 -4.97
CA ILE A 44 5.13 -3.87 -6.05
C ILE A 44 4.90 -2.43 -6.51
N LEU A 45 4.76 -1.46 -5.59
CA LEU A 45 4.61 -0.05 -5.91
C LEU A 45 5.81 0.49 -6.69
N PHE A 46 7.02 0.20 -6.22
CA PHE A 46 8.24 0.61 -6.89
C PHE A 46 8.35 -0.02 -8.29
N SER A 47 8.09 -1.33 -8.40
CA SER A 47 8.12 -2.05 -9.68
C SER A 47 7.05 -1.55 -10.66
N ALA A 48 5.84 -1.25 -10.17
CA ALA A 48 4.78 -0.67 -10.99
C ALA A 48 5.17 0.71 -11.55
N GLY A 49 5.87 1.52 -10.75
CA GLY A 49 6.44 2.78 -11.21
C GLY A 49 7.50 2.61 -12.29
N LEU A 50 8.41 1.62 -12.14
CA LEU A 50 9.40 1.28 -13.17
C LEU A 50 8.72 0.85 -14.49
N VAL A 51 7.70 -0.02 -14.41
CA VAL A 51 6.95 -0.49 -15.58
C VAL A 51 6.25 0.68 -16.26
N ALA A 52 5.57 1.55 -15.51
CA ALA A 52 4.89 2.72 -16.05
C ALA A 52 5.83 3.73 -16.73
N ALA A 53 7.13 3.70 -16.43
CA ALA A 53 8.11 4.54 -17.10
C ALA A 53 8.71 3.91 -18.37
N THR A 54 8.51 2.61 -18.58
CA THR A 54 9.07 1.87 -19.73
C THR A 54 8.03 1.44 -20.75
N GLU A 55 6.77 1.34 -20.34
CA GLU A 55 5.65 0.93 -21.18
C GLU A 55 4.78 2.15 -21.54
N ASP A 56 4.75 2.53 -22.80
CA ASP A 56 4.03 3.70 -23.30
C ASP A 56 2.50 3.61 -23.14
N ASN A 57 1.96 2.40 -22.99
CA ASN A 57 0.54 2.12 -22.81
C ASN A 57 0.09 2.16 -21.34
N VAL A 58 0.99 2.43 -20.38
CA VAL A 58 0.68 2.58 -18.95
C VAL A 58 0.68 4.04 -18.55
N ASP A 59 -0.51 4.59 -18.29
CA ASP A 59 -0.63 5.97 -17.79
C ASP A 59 -0.26 6.04 -16.30
N ILE A 60 0.83 6.73 -16.00
CA ILE A 60 1.30 6.95 -14.63
C ILE A 60 0.25 7.68 -13.78
N SER A 61 -0.50 8.63 -14.33
CA SER A 61 -1.50 9.40 -13.60
C SER A 61 -2.67 8.52 -13.15
N ALA A 62 -3.12 7.63 -14.03
CA ALA A 62 -4.14 6.63 -13.71
C ALA A 62 -3.64 5.66 -12.64
N LEU A 63 -2.40 5.19 -12.76
CA LEU A 63 -1.76 4.28 -11.79
C LEU A 63 -1.66 4.92 -10.40
N LEU A 64 -1.17 6.16 -10.31
CA LEU A 64 -1.04 6.90 -9.05
C LEU A 64 -2.40 7.14 -8.39
N THR A 65 -3.40 7.49 -9.19
CA THR A 65 -4.77 7.69 -8.71
C THR A 65 -5.35 6.40 -8.14
N LEU A 66 -5.19 5.30 -8.85
CA LEU A 66 -5.64 3.98 -8.41
C LEU A 66 -4.96 3.55 -7.10
N ILE A 67 -3.63 3.69 -7.01
CA ILE A 67 -2.85 3.37 -5.83
C ILE A 67 -3.30 4.21 -4.63
N PHE A 68 -3.49 5.52 -4.83
CA PHE A 68 -4.00 6.40 -3.79
C PHE A 68 -5.37 5.94 -3.29
N ILE A 69 -6.32 5.69 -4.19
CA ILE A 69 -7.68 5.22 -3.87
C ILE A 69 -7.61 3.87 -3.13
N ALA A 70 -6.86 2.91 -3.63
CA ALA A 70 -6.73 1.59 -3.03
C ALA A 70 -6.13 1.65 -1.61
N ALA A 71 -5.04 2.41 -1.43
CA ALA A 71 -4.42 2.59 -0.12
C ALA A 71 -5.31 3.36 0.85
N PHE A 72 -6.01 4.40 0.38
CA PHE A 72 -6.93 5.21 1.17
C PHE A 72 -8.09 4.36 1.68
N PHE A 73 -8.83 3.70 0.79
CA PHE A 73 -9.99 2.91 1.16
C PHE A 73 -9.62 1.64 1.93
N GLY A 74 -8.50 1.00 1.58
CA GLY A 74 -7.99 -0.13 2.36
C GLY A 74 -7.78 0.22 3.83
N ASN A 75 -7.14 1.34 4.12
CA ASN A 75 -6.97 1.78 5.51
C ASN A 75 -8.28 2.20 6.19
N GLN A 76 -9.24 2.77 5.45
CA GLN A 76 -10.56 3.04 6.01
C GLN A 76 -11.25 1.74 6.48
N VAL A 77 -11.18 0.70 5.67
CA VAL A 77 -11.68 -0.63 6.04
C VAL A 77 -10.96 -1.14 7.30
N GLY A 78 -9.64 -1.07 7.33
CA GLY A 78 -8.84 -1.45 8.51
C GLY A 78 -9.26 -0.69 9.78
N PHE A 79 -9.42 0.62 9.68
CA PHE A 79 -9.87 1.47 10.80
C PHE A 79 -11.27 1.10 11.30
N VAL A 80 -12.22 0.93 10.38
CA VAL A 80 -13.61 0.54 10.73
C VAL A 80 -13.65 -0.85 11.38
N LEU A 81 -12.93 -1.81 10.81
CA LEU A 81 -12.81 -3.15 11.41
C LEU A 81 -12.22 -3.09 12.81
N GLY A 82 -11.18 -2.30 13.01
CA GLY A 82 -10.59 -2.06 14.33
C GLY A 82 -11.58 -1.43 15.31
N ARG A 83 -12.37 -0.47 14.84
CA ARG A 83 -13.37 0.22 15.67
C ARG A 83 -14.53 -0.67 16.10
N ILE A 84 -14.99 -1.56 15.23
CA ILE A 84 -16.12 -2.46 15.47
C ILE A 84 -15.66 -3.70 16.25
N PHE A 85 -14.66 -4.38 15.74
CA PHE A 85 -14.25 -5.70 16.25
C PHE A 85 -13.11 -5.61 17.28
N GLY A 86 -12.17 -4.68 17.12
CA GLY A 86 -11.01 -4.56 17.98
C GLY A 86 -11.40 -4.36 19.44
N ARG A 87 -12.38 -3.51 19.70
CA ARG A 87 -12.88 -3.24 21.05
C ARG A 87 -13.61 -4.41 21.68
N SER A 88 -14.48 -5.09 20.91
CA SER A 88 -15.20 -6.27 21.39
C SER A 88 -14.26 -7.42 21.70
N TYR A 89 -13.23 -7.59 20.87
CA TYR A 89 -12.19 -8.60 21.06
C TYR A 89 -11.30 -8.30 22.29
N LEU A 90 -10.93 -7.04 22.48
CA LEU A 90 -10.17 -6.56 23.64
C LEU A 90 -10.91 -6.74 24.96
N ASN A 91 -12.21 -6.49 24.96
CA ASN A 91 -13.03 -6.65 26.16
C ASN A 91 -13.26 -8.13 26.51
N LYS A 92 -13.32 -9.02 25.51
CA LYS A 92 -13.54 -10.46 25.72
C LYS A 92 -12.24 -11.22 26.04
N ARG A 93 -11.11 -10.86 25.46
CA ARG A 93 -9.81 -11.44 25.77
C ARG A 93 -8.97 -10.45 26.57
N LYS A 94 -8.87 -10.68 27.87
CA LYS A 94 -7.92 -9.99 28.77
C LYS A 94 -6.47 -10.44 28.46
N SER A 95 -6.01 -10.33 27.21
CA SER A 95 -4.65 -10.66 26.84
C SER A 95 -3.74 -9.50 27.28
N PRO A 96 -2.87 -9.71 28.29
CA PRO A 96 -2.00 -8.63 28.81
C PRO A 96 -1.04 -8.08 27.73
N GLY A 97 -0.67 -8.91 26.76
CA GLY A 97 0.21 -8.51 25.65
C GLY A 97 -0.46 -7.52 24.70
N LEU A 98 -1.70 -7.81 24.30
CA LEU A 98 -2.45 -6.95 23.37
C LEU A 98 -2.82 -5.60 24.01
N GLN A 99 -3.20 -5.62 25.30
CA GLN A 99 -3.45 -4.39 26.04
C GLN A 99 -2.20 -3.51 26.15
N LYS A 100 -1.00 -4.10 26.38
CA LYS A 100 0.25 -3.37 26.38
C LYS A 100 0.58 -2.73 25.03
N VAL A 101 0.30 -3.42 23.91
CA VAL A 101 0.52 -2.87 22.56
C VAL A 101 -0.39 -1.67 22.34
N ILE A 102 -1.67 -1.78 22.65
CA ILE A 102 -2.63 -0.67 22.49
C ILE A 102 -2.25 0.52 23.35
N LEU A 103 -1.96 0.31 24.64
CA LEU A 103 -1.52 1.39 25.52
C LEU A 103 -0.23 2.08 25.05
N LYS A 104 0.70 1.32 24.41
CA LYS A 104 1.88 1.91 23.79
C LYS A 104 1.51 2.77 22.58
N CYS A 105 0.59 2.30 21.75
CA CYS A 105 0.12 3.05 20.59
C CYS A 105 -0.65 4.30 21.01
N GLU A 106 -1.53 4.21 22.02
CA GLU A 106 -2.25 5.36 22.59
C GLU A 106 -1.28 6.41 23.12
N ARG A 107 -0.27 6.01 23.94
CA ARG A 107 0.75 6.94 24.45
C ARG A 107 1.61 7.54 23.33
N PHE A 108 1.93 6.76 22.30
CA PHE A 108 2.70 7.25 21.16
C PHE A 108 1.90 8.26 20.36
N TYR A 109 0.59 8.00 20.18
CA TYR A 109 -0.33 8.91 19.55
C TYR A 109 -0.54 10.20 20.36
N GLU A 110 -0.76 10.10 21.68
CA GLU A 110 -0.88 11.26 22.57
C GLU A 110 0.37 12.17 22.53
N LYS A 111 1.56 11.58 22.40
CA LYS A 111 2.83 12.32 22.35
C LYS A 111 3.13 12.92 20.98
N SER A 112 2.83 12.22 19.90
CA SER A 112 3.28 12.55 18.54
C SER A 112 2.14 12.99 17.62
N GLY A 113 0.88 12.94 18.09
CA GLY A 113 -0.30 13.29 17.33
C GLY A 113 -0.52 12.42 16.08
N TRP A 114 -1.28 12.93 15.13
CA TRP A 114 -1.63 12.22 13.90
C TRP A 114 -0.42 11.90 12.99
N TRP A 115 0.70 12.63 13.13
CA TRP A 115 1.95 12.35 12.42
C TRP A 115 2.53 10.98 12.74
N SER A 116 2.24 10.43 13.92
CA SER A 116 2.66 9.08 14.31
C SER A 116 2.08 8.02 13.37
N VAL A 117 0.84 8.22 12.94
CA VAL A 117 0.15 7.34 11.98
C VAL A 117 0.80 7.41 10.60
N VAL A 118 1.21 8.61 10.16
CA VAL A 118 1.93 8.81 8.90
C VAL A 118 3.29 8.13 8.94
N ALA A 119 4.08 8.39 9.99
CA ALA A 119 5.43 7.82 10.14
C ALA A 119 5.41 6.28 10.23
N ALA A 120 4.42 5.73 10.91
CA ALA A 120 4.25 4.30 11.08
C ALA A 120 4.04 3.54 9.76
N ARG A 121 3.58 4.21 8.70
CA ARG A 121 3.40 3.61 7.36
C ARG A 121 4.71 3.21 6.68
N PHE A 122 5.81 3.83 7.05
CA PHE A 122 7.13 3.50 6.51
C PHE A 122 7.77 2.29 7.19
N ILE A 123 7.14 1.76 8.25
CA ILE A 123 7.59 0.56 8.93
C ILE A 123 6.69 -0.61 8.49
N PRO A 124 7.19 -1.60 7.75
CA PRO A 124 6.37 -2.63 7.10
C PRO A 124 5.39 -3.35 8.03
N TRP A 125 5.86 -3.80 9.20
CA TRP A 125 5.04 -4.52 10.18
C TRP A 125 4.04 -3.64 10.92
N VAL A 126 4.34 -2.35 11.06
CA VAL A 126 3.53 -1.41 11.84
C VAL A 126 2.39 -0.85 10.97
N ARG A 127 2.65 -0.58 9.70
CA ARG A 127 1.68 0.07 8.80
C ARG A 127 0.34 -0.66 8.68
N THR A 128 0.37 -2.00 8.64
CA THR A 128 -0.84 -2.83 8.54
C THR A 128 -1.63 -2.89 9.85
N LEU A 129 -0.95 -2.70 10.98
CA LEU A 129 -1.55 -2.71 12.32
C LEU A 129 -2.12 -1.35 12.74
N VAL A 130 -1.57 -0.25 12.19
CA VAL A 130 -1.94 1.12 12.60
C VAL A 130 -3.41 1.43 12.37
N PRO A 131 -4.05 1.18 11.20
CA PRO A 131 -5.44 1.48 11.00
C PRO A 131 -6.38 0.75 11.97
N PRO A 132 -6.27 -0.60 12.15
CA PRO A 132 -7.08 -1.30 13.13
C PRO A 132 -6.84 -0.83 14.58
N ILE A 133 -5.58 -0.54 14.95
CA ILE A 133 -5.26 -0.06 16.31
C ILE A 133 -5.81 1.35 16.51
N ALA A 134 -5.67 2.26 15.56
CA ALA A 134 -6.24 3.59 15.61
C ALA A 134 -7.78 3.55 15.76
N GLY A 135 -8.43 2.63 15.05
CA GLY A 135 -9.86 2.38 15.21
C GLY A 135 -10.25 1.87 16.61
N ALA A 136 -9.48 0.92 17.16
CA ALA A 136 -9.71 0.32 18.47
C ALA A 136 -9.43 1.32 19.63
N SER A 137 -8.44 2.20 19.49
CA SER A 137 -8.01 3.19 20.49
C SER A 137 -8.84 4.48 20.53
N LYS A 138 -9.99 4.55 19.82
CA LYS A 138 -10.88 5.71 19.76
C LYS A 138 -10.25 6.98 19.17
N MET A 139 -9.23 6.85 18.36
CA MET A 139 -8.67 8.01 17.65
C MET A 139 -9.80 8.79 16.95
N PRO A 140 -9.83 10.13 17.04
CA PRO A 140 -10.80 10.95 16.30
C PRO A 140 -10.68 10.65 14.79
N TYR A 141 -11.83 10.42 14.15
CA TYR A 141 -11.85 10.00 12.75
C TYR A 141 -11.18 11.01 11.81
N TYR A 142 -11.37 12.31 12.05
CA TYR A 142 -10.79 13.37 11.21
C TYR A 142 -9.26 13.40 11.28
N GLU A 143 -8.67 13.07 12.43
CA GLU A 143 -7.22 12.98 12.58
C GLU A 143 -6.66 11.76 11.86
N PHE A 144 -7.35 10.61 11.98
CA PHE A 144 -7.02 9.43 11.20
C PHE A 144 -7.17 9.69 9.70
N LEU A 145 -8.23 10.38 9.28
CA LEU A 145 -8.48 10.73 7.88
C LEU A 145 -7.34 11.57 7.30
N ALA A 146 -6.93 12.63 8.02
CA ALA A 146 -5.81 13.49 7.60
C ALA A 146 -4.52 12.68 7.48
N ALA A 147 -4.20 11.87 8.51
CA ALA A 147 -3.04 10.99 8.50
C ALA A 147 -3.10 9.96 7.37
N ASN A 148 -4.30 9.44 7.07
CA ASN A 148 -4.51 8.48 6.00
C ASN A 148 -4.25 9.10 4.62
N VAL A 149 -4.76 10.30 4.35
CA VAL A 149 -4.52 11.02 3.08
C VAL A 149 -3.02 11.27 2.90
N VAL A 150 -2.37 11.92 3.88
CA VAL A 150 -0.94 12.22 3.80
C VAL A 150 -0.09 10.95 3.69
N GLY A 151 -0.42 9.94 4.47
CA GLY A 151 0.30 8.67 4.44
C GLY A 151 0.10 7.90 3.13
N ALA A 152 -1.09 7.92 2.51
CA ALA A 152 -1.34 7.29 1.21
C ALA A 152 -0.57 8.01 0.10
N LEU A 153 -0.51 9.34 0.13
CA LEU A 153 0.30 10.12 -0.80
C LEU A 153 1.80 9.83 -0.60
N ALA A 154 2.30 9.97 0.62
CA ALA A 154 3.73 9.82 0.87
C ALA A 154 4.25 8.40 0.59
N TRP A 155 3.50 7.38 1.01
CA TRP A 155 3.90 5.98 0.81
C TRP A 155 3.51 5.45 -0.57
N GLY A 156 2.22 5.51 -0.94
CA GLY A 156 1.72 4.92 -2.18
C GLY A 156 2.25 5.65 -3.41
N VAL A 157 1.92 6.94 -3.51
CA VAL A 157 2.33 7.78 -4.64
C VAL A 157 3.84 8.02 -4.62
N GLY A 158 4.44 8.29 -3.44
CA GLY A 158 5.86 8.57 -3.31
C GLY A 158 6.76 7.42 -3.76
N ILE A 159 6.48 6.18 -3.33
CA ILE A 159 7.28 5.00 -3.73
C ILE A 159 7.10 4.69 -5.22
N THR A 160 5.88 4.83 -5.75
CA THR A 160 5.62 4.60 -7.18
C THR A 160 6.34 5.63 -8.04
N LEU A 161 6.33 6.91 -7.66
CA LEU A 161 7.09 7.95 -8.34
C LEU A 161 8.60 7.72 -8.23
N ALA A 162 9.10 7.24 -7.08
CA ALA A 162 10.51 6.88 -6.95
C ALA A 162 10.90 5.79 -7.95
N GLY A 163 10.06 4.76 -8.14
CA GLY A 163 10.25 3.76 -9.19
C GLY A 163 10.24 4.36 -10.58
N TYR A 164 9.25 5.19 -10.87
CA TYR A 164 9.08 5.85 -12.18
C TYR A 164 10.30 6.70 -12.57
N TYR A 165 10.77 7.57 -11.68
CA TYR A 165 11.95 8.41 -11.94
C TYR A 165 13.25 7.61 -11.95
N THR A 166 13.35 6.51 -11.22
CA THR A 166 14.51 5.63 -11.25
C THR A 166 14.74 5.05 -12.65
N ALA A 167 13.69 4.75 -13.39
CA ALA A 167 13.79 4.30 -14.78
C ALA A 167 14.41 5.34 -15.72
N SER A 168 14.40 6.63 -15.37
CA SER A 168 15.01 7.71 -16.15
C SER A 168 16.54 7.76 -16.01
N ILE A 169 17.12 7.03 -15.05
CA ILE A 169 18.56 6.95 -14.85
C ILE A 169 19.19 6.15 -15.99
N PRO A 170 20.24 6.67 -16.69
CA PRO A 170 20.91 5.94 -17.75
C PRO A 170 21.40 4.56 -17.28
N GLY A 171 21.09 3.52 -18.05
CA GLY A 171 21.43 2.12 -17.73
C GLY A 171 20.39 1.36 -16.89
N VAL A 172 19.52 2.02 -16.14
CA VAL A 172 18.49 1.33 -15.35
C VAL A 172 17.39 0.74 -16.23
N LYS A 173 17.02 1.41 -17.32
CA LYS A 173 16.01 0.91 -18.27
C LYS A 173 16.31 -0.51 -18.76
N THR A 174 17.55 -0.83 -19.03
CA THR A 174 17.98 -2.16 -19.51
C THR A 174 17.74 -3.26 -18.47
N PHE A 175 17.75 -2.91 -17.18
CA PHE A 175 17.59 -3.84 -16.06
C PHE A 175 16.27 -3.70 -15.33
N THR A 176 15.32 -2.90 -15.86
CA THR A 176 14.04 -2.60 -15.18
C THR A 176 13.30 -3.87 -14.75
N TYR A 177 13.17 -4.83 -15.66
CA TYR A 177 12.47 -6.09 -15.34
C TYR A 177 13.24 -6.97 -14.35
N ALA A 178 14.58 -6.95 -14.42
CA ALA A 178 15.42 -7.67 -13.46
C ALA A 178 15.32 -7.04 -12.06
N ILE A 179 15.32 -5.70 -11.97
CA ILE A 179 15.16 -4.95 -10.73
C ILE A 179 13.75 -5.20 -10.16
N ALA A 180 12.70 -5.12 -10.99
CA ALA A 180 11.34 -5.39 -10.58
C ALA A 180 11.20 -6.83 -10.05
N GLY A 181 11.72 -7.81 -10.77
CA GLY A 181 11.74 -9.21 -10.34
C GLY A 181 12.50 -9.44 -9.04
N PHE A 182 13.66 -8.81 -8.88
CA PHE A 182 14.46 -8.88 -7.65
C PHE A 182 13.69 -8.35 -6.42
N PHE A 183 13.03 -7.20 -6.56
CA PHE A 183 12.22 -6.62 -5.47
C PHE A 183 11.02 -7.50 -5.14
N ILE A 184 10.33 -8.06 -6.13
CA ILE A 184 9.19 -8.97 -5.92
C ILE A 184 9.66 -10.25 -5.23
N LEU A 185 10.71 -10.90 -5.73
CA LEU A 185 11.24 -12.14 -5.16
C LEU A 185 11.82 -11.92 -3.75
N GLY A 186 12.57 -10.83 -3.54
CA GLY A 186 13.13 -10.49 -2.24
C GLY A 186 12.06 -10.28 -1.16
N SER A 187 10.89 -9.79 -1.56
CA SER A 187 9.77 -9.58 -0.64
C SER A 187 8.99 -10.86 -0.33
N ILE A 188 9.06 -11.88 -1.17
CA ILE A 188 8.42 -13.20 -0.90
C ILE A 188 9.27 -14.02 0.08
N VAL A 189 10.58 -13.80 0.11
CA VAL A 189 11.55 -14.57 0.92
C VAL A 189 11.76 -13.95 2.32
N SER A 190 11.36 -12.69 2.54
CA SER A 190 11.50 -11.98 3.80
C SER A 190 10.24 -12.02 4.65
#